data_c855a80dc534506812c1eb40b2368338
#
_entry.id   c855a80dc534506812c1eb40b2368338
#
_cell.length_a   1.000
_cell.length_b   1.000
_cell.length_c   1.000
_cell.angle_alpha   90.00
_cell.angle_beta   90.00
_cell.angle_gamma   90.00
#
_symmetry.space_group_name_H-M   'P 1'
#
loop_
_entity.id
_entity.type
_entity.pdbx_description
1 polymer ?
#
loop_
_entity_poly.entity_id
_entity_poly.type
_entity_poly.pdbx_seq_one_letter_code
_entity_poly.pdbx_strand_id
1 'polypeptide(L)'
;MGHRFSHCIMFLAIATINLAGQSAQEVYERYRGWFSQQPVEVQRSSDGEVEARYRAHLKQQGLAPAAVDAEIRIVDEQGKRLEVERWNRILTAEQPRFNTNPNGFMVEMVKGRKPGKALDVGMGQGRNAIWLAQQGWDVTGFDPAERAVALARANAAKLGVKLTTENKGYEEFDFGQDRWDLILLSYVGGRDVKDRVTQSLKPGGIVILEAFHRDATKGRPIGPAVVFGTAEVPSLFHDLRVVRYEEPLETSDFGLTRVRLVRYCAERPLQ
;
A
#
# COMPACT_ATOMS: atom_id res chain seq x y z
N MET A 1 -62.62 14.84 32.79
CA MET A 1 -61.94 15.14 31.53
C MET A 1 -60.59 14.45 31.58
N GLY A 2 -60.47 13.27 30.96
CA GLY A 2 -59.26 12.46 30.99
C GLY A 2 -58.53 12.60 29.68
N HIS A 3 -57.32 13.07 29.72
CA HIS A 3 -56.42 13.07 28.58
C HIS A 3 -55.66 11.73 28.51
N ARG A 4 -55.99 10.92 27.50
CA ARG A 4 -55.21 9.73 27.11
C ARG A 4 -53.98 10.18 26.33
N PHE A 5 -52.79 9.97 26.90
CA PHE A 5 -51.55 10.01 26.17
C PHE A 5 -51.40 8.73 25.35
N SER A 6 -51.53 8.87 24.02
CA SER A 6 -51.27 7.79 23.08
C SER A 6 -49.74 7.68 22.90
N HIS A 7 -49.16 6.61 23.43
CA HIS A 7 -47.76 6.28 23.17
C HIS A 7 -47.68 5.66 21.76
N CYS A 8 -47.22 6.45 20.80
CA CYS A 8 -46.84 5.95 19.47
C CYS A 8 -45.52 5.20 19.62
N ILE A 9 -45.56 3.89 19.76
CA ILE A 9 -44.39 3.02 19.71
C ILE A 9 -44.00 2.94 18.23
N MET A 10 -43.00 3.71 17.88
CA MET A 10 -42.37 3.65 16.57
C MET A 10 -41.54 2.35 16.53
N PHE A 11 -42.11 1.29 15.95
CA PHE A 11 -41.38 0.08 15.60
C PHE A 11 -40.36 0.45 14.54
N LEU A 12 -39.11 0.64 14.95
CA LEU A 12 -37.97 0.59 14.02
C LEU A 12 -37.91 -0.85 13.51
N ALA A 13 -38.34 -1.07 12.27
CA ALA A 13 -38.13 -2.33 11.58
C ALA A 13 -36.61 -2.46 11.41
N ILE A 14 -35.97 -3.28 12.24
CA ILE A 14 -34.59 -3.74 12.04
C ILE A 14 -34.65 -4.63 10.79
N ALA A 15 -34.32 -4.08 9.66
CA ALA A 15 -34.12 -4.87 8.45
C ALA A 15 -32.94 -5.81 8.70
N THR A 16 -33.24 -7.07 8.98
CA THR A 16 -32.23 -8.12 9.08
C THR A 16 -31.54 -8.24 7.72
N ILE A 17 -30.28 -7.86 7.67
CA ILE A 17 -29.46 -8.01 6.47
C ILE A 17 -29.28 -9.51 6.23
N ASN A 18 -29.87 -10.01 5.15
CA ASN A 18 -29.72 -11.40 4.72
C ASN A 18 -28.67 -11.41 3.60
N LEU A 19 -27.51 -12.01 3.86
CA LEU A 19 -26.43 -12.19 2.87
C LEU A 19 -26.79 -13.24 1.80
N ALA A 20 -27.78 -14.07 2.04
CA ALA A 20 -28.20 -15.09 1.08
C ALA A 20 -28.80 -14.43 -0.17
N GLY A 21 -28.09 -14.50 -1.29
CA GLY A 21 -28.51 -13.96 -2.59
C GLY A 21 -27.93 -12.58 -2.96
N GLN A 22 -27.14 -11.96 -2.10
CA GLN A 22 -26.42 -10.71 -2.45
C GLN A 22 -25.11 -11.01 -3.18
N SER A 23 -24.81 -10.24 -4.23
CA SER A 23 -23.53 -10.29 -4.91
C SER A 23 -22.42 -9.63 -4.07
N ALA A 24 -21.17 -10.02 -4.30
CA ALA A 24 -20.01 -9.37 -3.65
C ALA A 24 -19.98 -7.85 -3.92
N GLN A 25 -20.45 -7.43 -5.09
CA GLN A 25 -20.53 -6.01 -5.46
C GLN A 25 -21.53 -5.26 -4.56
N GLU A 26 -22.74 -5.80 -4.33
CA GLU A 26 -23.76 -5.17 -3.46
C GLU A 26 -23.27 -5.07 -2.02
N VAL A 27 -22.61 -6.12 -1.51
CA VAL A 27 -22.00 -6.10 -0.17
C VAL A 27 -20.94 -5.00 -0.06
N TYR A 28 -20.07 -4.89 -1.06
CA TYR A 28 -19.03 -3.87 -1.07
C TYR A 28 -19.59 -2.45 -1.22
N GLU A 29 -20.63 -2.25 -2.01
CA GLU A 29 -21.31 -0.94 -2.15
C GLU A 29 -21.96 -0.51 -0.83
N ARG A 30 -22.56 -1.43 -0.07
CA ARG A 30 -23.09 -1.16 1.27
C ARG A 30 -21.96 -0.71 2.21
N TYR A 31 -20.85 -1.43 2.23
CA TYR A 31 -19.67 -1.03 3.00
C TYR A 31 -19.19 0.36 2.61
N ARG A 32 -19.08 0.66 1.32
CA ARG A 32 -18.68 1.98 0.83
C ARG A 32 -19.66 3.08 1.23
N GLY A 33 -20.94 2.79 1.18
CA GLY A 33 -21.98 3.70 1.66
C GLY A 33 -21.81 4.04 3.14
N TRP A 34 -21.60 3.02 3.99
CA TRP A 34 -21.28 3.21 5.40
C TRP A 34 -19.98 3.98 5.61
N PHE A 35 -18.91 3.59 4.92
CA PHE A 35 -17.58 4.23 5.04
C PHE A 35 -17.60 5.70 4.67
N SER A 36 -18.31 6.08 3.61
CA SER A 36 -18.44 7.47 3.17
C SER A 36 -19.12 8.39 4.16
N GLN A 37 -19.93 7.84 5.07
CA GLN A 37 -20.64 8.57 6.12
C GLN A 37 -19.82 8.70 7.42
N GLN A 38 -18.66 8.03 7.50
CA GLN A 38 -17.81 8.11 8.68
C GLN A 38 -17.08 9.49 8.74
N PRO A 39 -16.77 9.97 9.96
CA PRO A 39 -15.90 11.13 10.13
C PRO A 39 -14.58 10.98 9.36
N VAL A 40 -14.03 12.10 8.89
CA VAL A 40 -12.79 12.11 8.08
C VAL A 40 -11.62 11.45 8.84
N GLU A 41 -11.58 11.57 10.15
CA GLU A 41 -10.59 10.93 11.02
C GLU A 41 -10.66 9.40 10.92
N VAL A 42 -11.86 8.84 10.89
CA VAL A 42 -12.11 7.39 10.72
C VAL A 42 -11.72 6.94 9.31
N GLN A 43 -12.08 7.72 8.29
CA GLN A 43 -11.72 7.42 6.90
C GLN A 43 -10.20 7.43 6.65
N ARG A 44 -9.43 8.04 7.57
CA ARG A 44 -7.96 8.14 7.55
C ARG A 44 -7.28 7.21 8.56
N SER A 45 -8.04 6.43 9.31
CA SER A 45 -7.52 5.44 10.25
C SER A 45 -6.89 4.25 9.51
N SER A 46 -6.23 3.39 10.26
CA SER A 46 -5.73 2.11 9.73
C SER A 46 -6.89 1.21 9.29
N ASP A 47 -6.63 0.33 8.34
CA ASP A 47 -7.63 -0.62 7.84
C ASP A 47 -8.21 -1.47 8.96
N GLY A 48 -7.39 -1.90 9.94
CA GLY A 48 -7.85 -2.66 11.10
C GLY A 48 -8.81 -1.87 12.01
N GLU A 49 -8.61 -0.56 12.16
CA GLU A 49 -9.53 0.28 12.92
C GLU A 49 -10.86 0.46 12.18
N VAL A 50 -10.82 0.68 10.87
CA VAL A 50 -12.01 0.78 10.01
C VAL A 50 -12.80 -0.53 10.04
N GLU A 51 -12.11 -1.67 9.90
CA GLU A 51 -12.71 -3.00 9.99
C GLU A 51 -13.39 -3.22 11.34
N ALA A 52 -12.71 -2.91 12.45
CA ALA A 52 -13.28 -3.07 13.79
C ALA A 52 -14.57 -2.25 13.97
N ARG A 53 -14.61 -1.03 13.44
CA ARG A 53 -15.80 -0.16 13.46
C ARG A 53 -16.93 -0.71 12.59
N TYR A 54 -16.60 -1.23 11.41
CA TYR A 54 -17.59 -1.83 10.52
C TYR A 54 -18.17 -3.11 11.12
N ARG A 55 -17.34 -3.95 11.71
CA ARG A 55 -17.79 -5.13 12.49
C ARG A 55 -18.77 -4.75 13.60
N ALA A 56 -18.46 -3.69 14.34
CA ALA A 56 -19.36 -3.19 15.39
C ALA A 56 -20.70 -2.70 14.81
N HIS A 57 -20.67 -1.98 13.69
CA HIS A 57 -21.85 -1.54 12.97
C HIS A 57 -22.74 -2.72 12.54
N LEU A 58 -22.16 -3.76 11.92
CA LEU A 58 -22.91 -4.94 11.48
C LEU A 58 -23.56 -5.70 12.67
N LYS A 59 -22.83 -5.81 13.79
CA LYS A 59 -23.37 -6.41 15.03
C LYS A 59 -24.55 -5.61 15.59
N GLN A 60 -24.47 -4.26 15.56
CA GLN A 60 -25.58 -3.40 15.99
C GLN A 60 -26.82 -3.56 15.09
N GLN A 61 -26.63 -3.94 13.82
CA GLN A 61 -27.73 -4.27 12.90
C GLN A 61 -28.26 -5.70 13.08
N GLY A 62 -27.80 -6.43 14.08
CA GLY A 62 -28.29 -7.75 14.45
C GLY A 62 -27.72 -8.91 13.63
N LEU A 63 -26.63 -8.71 12.87
CA LEU A 63 -26.00 -9.81 12.15
C LEU A 63 -25.34 -10.79 13.12
N ALA A 64 -25.55 -12.10 12.85
CA ALA A 64 -24.85 -13.16 13.57
C ALA A 64 -23.34 -13.10 13.30
N PRO A 65 -22.49 -13.54 14.26
CA PRO A 65 -21.02 -13.46 14.12
C PRO A 65 -20.50 -14.06 12.80
N ALA A 66 -20.99 -15.22 12.39
CA ALA A 66 -20.59 -15.87 11.14
C ALA A 66 -20.95 -15.04 9.89
N ALA A 67 -22.07 -14.32 9.90
CA ALA A 67 -22.48 -13.42 8.82
C ALA A 67 -21.58 -12.16 8.78
N VAL A 68 -21.22 -11.61 9.94
CA VAL A 68 -20.25 -10.51 10.04
C VAL A 68 -18.91 -10.93 9.43
N ASP A 69 -18.39 -12.11 9.80
CA ASP A 69 -17.11 -12.60 9.27
C ASP A 69 -17.16 -12.86 7.76
N ALA A 70 -18.28 -13.36 7.26
CA ALA A 70 -18.48 -13.56 5.82
C ALA A 70 -18.51 -12.21 5.07
N GLU A 71 -19.20 -11.22 5.60
CA GLU A 71 -19.29 -9.90 4.99
C GLU A 71 -17.94 -9.18 4.96
N ILE A 72 -17.19 -9.20 6.07
CA ILE A 72 -15.85 -8.62 6.13
C ILE A 72 -14.94 -9.25 5.09
N ARG A 73 -14.97 -10.57 4.94
CA ARG A 73 -14.17 -11.29 3.94
C ARG A 73 -14.51 -10.84 2.52
N ILE A 74 -15.81 -10.71 2.20
CA ILE A 74 -16.25 -10.22 0.89
C ILE A 74 -15.77 -8.79 0.64
N VAL A 75 -15.86 -7.92 1.66
CA VAL A 75 -15.41 -6.52 1.57
C VAL A 75 -13.91 -6.46 1.29
N ASP A 76 -13.10 -7.27 2.00
CA ASP A 76 -11.65 -7.32 1.84
C ASP A 76 -11.25 -7.83 0.45
N GLU A 77 -11.80 -8.98 0.03
CA GLU A 77 -11.53 -9.57 -1.30
C GLU A 77 -11.92 -8.63 -2.44
N GLN A 78 -13.09 -8.00 -2.33
CA GLN A 78 -13.58 -7.07 -3.34
C GLN A 78 -12.75 -5.78 -3.37
N GLY A 79 -12.36 -5.27 -2.20
CA GLY A 79 -11.49 -4.10 -2.05
C GLY A 79 -10.13 -4.34 -2.71
N LYS A 80 -9.49 -5.46 -2.40
CA LYS A 80 -8.21 -5.87 -3.02
C LYS A 80 -8.31 -5.98 -4.54
N ARG A 81 -9.37 -6.61 -5.04
CA ARG A 81 -9.60 -6.73 -6.50
C ARG A 81 -9.72 -5.36 -7.18
N LEU A 82 -10.52 -4.46 -6.61
CA LEU A 82 -10.73 -3.12 -7.18
C LEU A 82 -9.45 -2.26 -7.11
N GLU A 83 -8.65 -2.43 -6.05
CA GLU A 83 -7.37 -1.74 -5.93
C GLU A 83 -6.37 -2.23 -6.98
N VAL A 84 -6.28 -3.54 -7.22
CA VAL A 84 -5.47 -4.13 -8.31
C VAL A 84 -5.91 -3.60 -9.68
N GLU A 85 -7.21 -3.57 -9.95
CA GLU A 85 -7.74 -3.01 -11.20
C GLU A 85 -7.43 -1.52 -11.36
N ARG A 86 -7.51 -0.77 -10.25
CA ARG A 86 -7.14 0.65 -10.22
C ARG A 86 -5.68 0.85 -10.57
N TRP A 87 -4.77 0.09 -9.94
CA TRP A 87 -3.34 0.18 -10.23
C TRP A 87 -3.00 -0.30 -11.63
N ASN A 88 -3.63 -1.35 -12.13
CA ASN A 88 -3.51 -1.75 -13.53
C ASN A 88 -3.80 -0.58 -14.49
N ARG A 89 -4.89 0.16 -14.26
CA ARG A 89 -5.24 1.33 -15.11
C ARG A 89 -4.24 2.47 -14.99
N ILE A 90 -3.79 2.77 -13.77
CA ILE A 90 -2.84 3.87 -13.52
C ILE A 90 -1.49 3.55 -14.15
N LEU A 91 -0.95 2.36 -13.87
CA LEU A 91 0.42 1.98 -14.23
C LEU A 91 0.59 1.64 -15.71
N THR A 92 -0.50 1.33 -16.43
CA THR A 92 -0.46 1.03 -17.86
C THR A 92 -1.13 2.09 -18.73
N ALA A 93 -1.41 3.28 -18.17
CA ALA A 93 -1.98 4.39 -18.93
C ALA A 93 -1.02 4.86 -20.04
N GLU A 94 -1.53 5.16 -21.21
CA GLU A 94 -0.75 5.70 -22.34
C GLU A 94 -0.09 7.05 -21.99
N GLN A 95 -0.77 7.86 -21.17
CA GLN A 95 -0.27 9.12 -20.64
C GLN A 95 -0.21 9.05 -19.11
N PRO A 96 0.86 8.47 -18.55
CA PRO A 96 0.97 8.30 -17.11
C PRO A 96 1.06 9.65 -16.38
N ARG A 97 0.30 9.77 -15.28
CA ARG A 97 0.36 10.92 -14.38
C ARG A 97 1.31 10.68 -13.20
N PHE A 98 2.41 10.03 -13.47
CA PHE A 98 3.49 9.78 -12.53
C PHE A 98 4.83 9.78 -13.26
N ASN A 99 5.91 9.92 -12.51
CA ASN A 99 7.27 9.90 -13.05
C ASN A 99 7.61 8.50 -13.58
N THR A 100 7.90 8.40 -14.86
CA THR A 100 8.31 7.14 -15.52
C THR A 100 9.82 6.92 -15.51
N ASN A 101 10.62 7.92 -15.10
CA ASN A 101 12.05 7.77 -14.85
C ASN A 101 12.29 7.06 -13.50
N PRO A 102 13.48 6.50 -13.26
CA PRO A 102 13.81 5.93 -11.96
C PRO A 102 13.69 6.98 -10.85
N ASN A 103 13.35 6.53 -9.65
CA ASN A 103 13.25 7.39 -8.48
C ASN A 103 14.61 8.05 -8.17
N GLY A 104 14.63 9.38 -8.11
CA GLY A 104 15.87 10.15 -7.96
C GLY A 104 16.59 9.86 -6.65
N PHE A 105 15.87 9.69 -5.55
CA PHE A 105 16.46 9.36 -4.26
C PHE A 105 17.10 7.96 -4.26
N MET A 106 16.44 6.96 -4.86
CA MET A 106 17.03 5.64 -5.06
C MET A 106 18.34 5.72 -5.86
N VAL A 107 18.33 6.44 -7.00
CA VAL A 107 19.51 6.61 -7.85
C VAL A 107 20.69 7.19 -7.05
N GLU A 108 20.43 8.19 -6.20
CA GLU A 108 21.43 8.80 -5.33
C GLU A 108 21.98 7.81 -4.29
N MET A 109 21.11 7.05 -3.63
CA MET A 109 21.50 6.15 -2.55
C MET A 109 22.27 4.92 -3.03
N VAL A 110 22.09 4.46 -4.27
CA VAL A 110 22.84 3.34 -4.82
C VAL A 110 24.14 3.75 -5.49
N LYS A 111 24.37 5.04 -5.70
CA LYS A 111 25.59 5.53 -6.36
C LYS A 111 26.84 5.09 -5.61
N GLY A 112 27.76 4.46 -6.35
CA GLY A 112 29.03 3.95 -5.80
C GLY A 112 28.92 2.66 -4.98
N ARG A 113 27.70 2.09 -4.82
CA ARG A 113 27.54 0.77 -4.19
C ARG A 113 27.82 -0.35 -5.20
N LYS A 114 28.42 -1.42 -4.72
CA LYS A 114 28.61 -2.62 -5.53
C LYS A 114 27.26 -3.28 -5.77
N PRO A 115 26.86 -3.54 -7.03
CA PRO A 115 25.63 -4.25 -7.33
C PRO A 115 25.59 -5.64 -6.70
N GLY A 116 24.43 -6.02 -6.18
CA GLY A 116 24.12 -7.32 -5.60
C GLY A 116 22.68 -7.70 -5.94
N LYS A 117 21.98 -8.39 -5.04
CA LYS A 117 20.56 -8.75 -5.20
C LYS A 117 19.67 -7.60 -4.74
N ALA A 118 18.77 -7.14 -5.60
CA ALA A 118 17.82 -6.09 -5.29
C ALA A 118 16.39 -6.60 -5.37
N LEU A 119 15.55 -6.12 -4.43
CA LEU A 119 14.10 -6.34 -4.42
C LEU A 119 13.38 -5.01 -4.63
N ASP A 120 12.55 -4.90 -5.66
CA ASP A 120 11.64 -3.78 -5.88
C ASP A 120 10.21 -4.18 -5.46
N VAL A 121 9.77 -3.71 -4.31
CA VAL A 121 8.46 -4.02 -3.73
C VAL A 121 7.40 -3.11 -4.35
N GLY A 122 6.37 -3.69 -4.95
CA GLY A 122 5.37 -2.91 -5.70
C GLY A 122 5.99 -2.24 -6.91
N MET A 123 6.73 -2.99 -7.72
CA MET A 123 7.55 -2.47 -8.82
C MET A 123 6.76 -1.77 -9.94
N GLY A 124 5.45 -1.99 -10.01
CA GLY A 124 4.57 -1.49 -11.07
C GLY A 124 5.05 -1.91 -12.45
N GLN A 125 5.20 -0.93 -13.37
CA GLN A 125 5.74 -1.14 -14.72
C GLN A 125 7.28 -1.27 -14.78
N GLY A 126 7.96 -1.36 -13.62
CA GLY A 126 9.38 -1.70 -13.51
C GLY A 126 10.36 -0.56 -13.71
N ARG A 127 9.96 0.72 -13.64
CA ARG A 127 10.86 1.88 -13.88
C ARG A 127 12.15 1.83 -13.03
N ASN A 128 12.01 1.49 -11.76
CA ASN A 128 13.14 1.38 -10.83
C ASN A 128 13.90 0.07 -11.02
N ALA A 129 13.17 -1.05 -11.08
CA ALA A 129 13.74 -2.39 -11.27
C ALA A 129 14.58 -2.49 -12.54
N ILE A 130 14.07 -1.96 -13.67
CA ILE A 130 14.77 -1.95 -14.96
C ILE A 130 16.05 -1.11 -14.88
N TRP A 131 15.97 0.09 -14.28
CA TRP A 131 17.14 0.93 -14.12
C TRP A 131 18.21 0.26 -13.23
N LEU A 132 17.81 -0.35 -12.11
CA LEU A 132 18.74 -1.11 -11.26
C LEU A 132 19.40 -2.25 -12.04
N ALA A 133 18.63 -3.00 -12.84
CA ALA A 133 19.16 -4.07 -13.69
C ALA A 133 20.18 -3.54 -14.72
N GLN A 134 19.94 -2.36 -15.30
CA GLN A 134 20.91 -1.68 -16.19
C GLN A 134 22.20 -1.28 -15.46
N GLN A 135 22.13 -1.03 -14.14
CA GLN A 135 23.30 -0.76 -13.29
C GLN A 135 24.01 -2.05 -12.82
N GLY A 136 23.57 -3.22 -13.28
CA GLY A 136 24.19 -4.51 -12.97
C GLY A 136 23.65 -5.22 -11.72
N TRP A 137 22.55 -4.73 -11.11
CA TRP A 137 21.88 -5.42 -10.01
C TRP A 137 21.14 -6.68 -10.51
N ASP A 138 21.15 -7.74 -9.72
CA ASP A 138 20.30 -8.92 -9.91
C ASP A 138 18.92 -8.61 -9.27
N VAL A 139 17.97 -8.18 -10.11
CA VAL A 139 16.73 -7.59 -9.62
C VAL A 139 15.59 -8.58 -9.69
N THR A 140 14.88 -8.71 -8.57
CA THR A 140 13.55 -9.27 -8.49
C THR A 140 12.56 -8.14 -8.17
N GLY A 141 11.44 -8.07 -8.89
CA GLY A 141 10.36 -7.15 -8.57
C GLY A 141 9.03 -7.91 -8.53
N PHE A 142 8.12 -7.48 -7.68
CA PHE A 142 6.77 -8.02 -7.64
C PHE A 142 5.72 -6.91 -7.52
N ASP A 143 4.53 -7.19 -8.04
CA ASP A 143 3.38 -6.30 -7.98
C ASP A 143 2.08 -7.11 -8.16
N PRO A 144 0.99 -6.83 -7.45
CA PRO A 144 -0.28 -7.52 -7.66
C PRO A 144 -0.97 -7.13 -8.98
N ALA A 145 -0.60 -6.00 -9.61
CA ALA A 145 -1.17 -5.51 -10.87
C ALA A 145 -0.56 -6.26 -12.06
N GLU A 146 -1.22 -7.34 -12.52
CA GLU A 146 -0.70 -8.25 -13.54
C GLU A 146 -0.37 -7.55 -14.88
N ARG A 147 -1.15 -6.53 -15.29
CA ARG A 147 -0.87 -5.77 -16.51
C ARG A 147 0.38 -4.90 -16.38
N ALA A 148 0.60 -4.33 -15.18
CA ALA A 148 1.83 -3.58 -14.89
C ALA A 148 3.05 -4.51 -14.92
N VAL A 149 2.96 -5.70 -14.32
CA VAL A 149 4.01 -6.73 -14.38
C VAL A 149 4.32 -7.16 -15.81
N ALA A 150 3.28 -7.38 -16.62
CA ALA A 150 3.45 -7.71 -18.05
C ALA A 150 4.16 -6.58 -18.81
N LEU A 151 3.81 -5.32 -18.53
CA LEU A 151 4.47 -4.15 -19.11
C LEU A 151 5.93 -4.04 -18.66
N ALA A 152 6.22 -4.31 -17.38
CA ALA A 152 7.60 -4.34 -16.86
C ALA A 152 8.46 -5.37 -17.61
N ARG A 153 7.94 -6.58 -17.83
CA ARG A 153 8.62 -7.63 -18.63
C ARG A 153 8.90 -7.17 -20.05
N ALA A 154 7.88 -6.58 -20.72
CA ALA A 154 8.02 -6.08 -22.09
C ALA A 154 9.06 -4.95 -22.18
N ASN A 155 9.06 -4.03 -21.23
CA ASN A 155 10.02 -2.94 -21.15
C ASN A 155 11.45 -3.43 -20.90
N ALA A 156 11.63 -4.38 -19.97
CA ALA A 156 12.92 -5.01 -19.71
C ALA A 156 13.48 -5.72 -20.95
N ALA A 157 12.64 -6.50 -21.64
CA ALA A 157 13.00 -7.19 -22.88
C ALA A 157 13.43 -6.23 -23.99
N LYS A 158 12.72 -5.11 -24.19
CA LYS A 158 13.09 -4.06 -25.17
C LYS A 158 14.48 -3.45 -24.89
N LEU A 159 14.87 -3.37 -23.63
CA LEU A 159 16.15 -2.81 -23.20
C LEU A 159 17.24 -3.87 -23.04
N GLY A 160 16.92 -5.14 -23.31
CA GLY A 160 17.87 -6.25 -23.20
C GLY A 160 18.37 -6.52 -21.77
N VAL A 161 17.60 -6.13 -20.75
CA VAL A 161 17.98 -6.37 -19.36
C VAL A 161 17.21 -7.57 -18.78
N LYS A 162 17.89 -8.34 -17.92
CA LYS A 162 17.28 -9.43 -17.18
C LYS A 162 16.57 -8.88 -15.94
N LEU A 163 15.30 -9.19 -15.80
CA LEU A 163 14.48 -8.83 -14.67
C LEU A 163 13.63 -10.05 -14.25
N THR A 164 13.75 -10.48 -13.00
CA THR A 164 12.85 -11.47 -12.41
C THR A 164 11.60 -10.76 -11.90
N THR A 165 10.42 -11.24 -12.32
CA THR A 165 9.16 -10.60 -11.94
C THR A 165 8.15 -11.62 -11.42
N GLU A 166 7.44 -11.26 -10.34
CA GLU A 166 6.35 -12.06 -9.79
C GLU A 166 5.05 -11.24 -9.75
N ASN A 167 3.93 -11.87 -10.13
CA ASN A 167 2.61 -11.25 -9.95
C ASN A 167 2.05 -11.73 -8.61
N LYS A 168 2.31 -10.96 -7.56
CA LYS A 168 1.94 -11.25 -6.17
C LYS A 168 1.73 -9.98 -5.38
N GLY A 169 0.86 -10.03 -4.39
CA GLY A 169 0.82 -9.08 -3.29
C GLY A 169 1.96 -9.32 -2.29
N TYR A 170 2.21 -8.34 -1.41
CA TYR A 170 3.27 -8.48 -0.41
C TYR A 170 2.95 -9.54 0.67
N GLU A 171 1.68 -9.94 0.85
CA GLU A 171 1.31 -11.05 1.74
C GLU A 171 1.76 -12.40 1.18
N GLU A 172 1.78 -12.55 -0.15
CA GLU A 172 2.06 -13.80 -0.86
C GLU A 172 3.54 -13.94 -1.25
N PHE A 173 4.27 -12.81 -1.32
CA PHE A 173 5.66 -12.81 -1.73
C PHE A 173 6.57 -13.31 -0.61
N ASP A 174 7.45 -14.26 -0.91
CA ASP A 174 8.49 -14.74 0.00
C ASP A 174 9.70 -13.82 -0.03
N PHE A 175 9.84 -12.99 0.99
CA PHE A 175 11.01 -12.10 1.14
C PHE A 175 12.30 -12.87 1.40
N GLY A 176 12.23 -14.07 1.98
CA GLY A 176 13.38 -14.84 2.42
C GLY A 176 14.05 -14.27 3.66
N GLN A 177 15.22 -14.81 3.98
CA GLN A 177 16.10 -14.37 5.08
C GLN A 177 17.49 -14.08 4.54
N ASP A 178 18.15 -13.00 4.99
CA ASP A 178 19.53 -12.63 4.59
C ASP A 178 19.75 -12.72 3.06
N ARG A 179 18.76 -12.28 2.29
CA ARG A 179 18.68 -12.53 0.83
C ARG A 179 19.08 -11.31 -0.01
N TRP A 180 18.75 -10.09 0.47
CA TRP A 180 18.82 -8.88 -0.34
C TRP A 180 19.93 -7.94 0.09
N ASP A 181 20.64 -7.40 -0.88
CA ASP A 181 21.63 -6.33 -0.69
C ASP A 181 20.92 -4.96 -0.75
N LEU A 182 19.76 -4.89 -1.42
CA LEU A 182 18.91 -3.70 -1.54
C LEU A 182 17.43 -4.10 -1.53
N ILE A 183 16.63 -3.39 -0.74
CA ILE A 183 15.16 -3.44 -0.83
C ILE A 183 14.66 -2.03 -1.08
N LEU A 184 13.83 -1.85 -2.12
CA LEU A 184 13.21 -0.58 -2.48
C LEU A 184 11.73 -0.60 -2.13
N LEU A 185 11.29 0.45 -1.43
CA LEU A 185 9.91 0.75 -1.07
C LEU A 185 9.55 2.14 -1.65
N SER A 186 9.21 2.20 -2.93
CA SER A 186 8.92 3.47 -3.61
C SER A 186 7.42 3.69 -3.74
N TYR A 187 6.85 4.52 -2.87
CA TYR A 187 5.41 4.81 -2.80
C TYR A 187 4.54 3.57 -2.56
N VAL A 188 5.08 2.63 -1.83
CA VAL A 188 4.37 1.46 -1.28
C VAL A 188 4.34 1.54 0.24
N GLY A 189 3.51 0.74 0.89
CA GLY A 189 3.49 0.65 2.35
C GLY A 189 4.82 0.15 2.92
N GLY A 190 5.08 0.46 4.17
CA GLY A 190 6.27 -0.02 4.88
C GLY A 190 5.93 -0.69 6.20
N ARG A 191 4.80 -0.28 6.81
CA ARG A 191 4.40 -0.74 8.16
C ARG A 191 4.17 -2.24 8.22
N ASP A 192 3.40 -2.77 7.27
CA ASP A 192 2.99 -4.17 7.25
C ASP A 192 4.11 -5.13 6.81
N VAL A 193 5.17 -4.59 6.21
CA VAL A 193 6.30 -5.39 5.71
C VAL A 193 7.60 -5.17 6.48
N LYS A 194 7.64 -4.27 7.48
CA LYS A 194 8.86 -3.85 8.17
C LYS A 194 9.71 -5.02 8.69
N ASP A 195 9.09 -5.98 9.36
CA ASP A 195 9.79 -7.11 9.95
C ASP A 195 10.37 -8.02 8.87
N ARG A 196 9.60 -8.29 7.80
CA ARG A 196 10.07 -9.07 6.65
C ARG A 196 11.19 -8.36 5.90
N VAL A 197 11.11 -7.04 5.72
CA VAL A 197 12.17 -6.22 5.12
C VAL A 197 13.44 -6.33 5.96
N THR A 198 13.35 -6.08 7.27
CA THR A 198 14.52 -6.11 8.18
C THR A 198 15.18 -7.48 8.20
N GLN A 199 14.39 -8.57 8.28
CA GLN A 199 14.91 -9.95 8.32
C GLN A 199 15.52 -10.40 6.98
N SER A 200 14.98 -9.93 5.87
CA SER A 200 15.41 -10.37 4.54
C SER A 200 16.60 -9.58 3.98
N LEU A 201 16.94 -8.42 4.54
CA LEU A 201 18.18 -7.73 4.23
C LEU A 201 19.38 -8.56 4.72
N LYS A 202 20.43 -8.66 3.92
CA LYS A 202 21.73 -9.16 4.40
C LYS A 202 22.35 -8.19 5.39
N PRO A 203 23.27 -8.63 6.27
CA PRO A 203 24.16 -7.71 6.98
C PRO A 203 24.86 -6.77 5.98
N GLY A 204 24.80 -5.45 6.20
CA GLY A 204 25.27 -4.43 5.27
C GLY A 204 24.33 -4.11 4.10
N GLY A 205 23.24 -4.85 3.94
CA GLY A 205 22.17 -4.54 2.98
C GLY A 205 21.37 -3.32 3.39
N ILE A 206 20.77 -2.63 2.42
CA ILE A 206 20.03 -1.38 2.65
C ILE A 206 18.57 -1.48 2.24
N VAL A 207 17.73 -0.76 2.98
CA VAL A 207 16.39 -0.39 2.55
C VAL A 207 16.38 1.06 2.10
N ILE A 208 15.69 1.34 0.99
CA ILE A 208 15.42 2.69 0.49
C ILE A 208 13.90 2.86 0.44
N LEU A 209 13.38 3.92 1.07
CA LEU A 209 11.96 4.25 1.07
C LEU A 209 11.77 5.70 0.64
N GLU A 210 10.85 5.93 -0.30
CA GLU A 210 10.28 7.23 -0.58
C GLU A 210 8.76 7.16 -0.53
N ALA A 211 8.14 8.08 0.21
CA ALA A 211 6.70 8.12 0.42
C ALA A 211 6.22 9.57 0.66
N PHE A 212 4.91 9.74 0.88
CA PHE A 212 4.35 11.03 1.23
C PHE A 212 4.48 11.32 2.72
N HIS A 213 4.80 12.56 3.07
CA HIS A 213 4.62 13.05 4.42
C HIS A 213 3.13 13.35 4.69
N ARG A 214 2.70 13.28 5.92
CA ARG A 214 1.31 13.58 6.34
C ARG A 214 0.82 14.96 5.86
N ASP A 215 1.71 15.95 5.77
CA ASP A 215 1.36 17.27 5.24
C ASP A 215 0.87 17.24 3.79
N ALA A 216 1.26 16.25 3.00
CA ALA A 216 0.84 16.08 1.62
C ALA A 216 -0.66 15.73 1.47
N THR A 217 -1.29 15.24 2.54
CA THR A 217 -2.73 14.86 2.51
C THR A 217 -3.69 16.03 2.62
N LYS A 218 -3.20 17.25 2.90
CA LYS A 218 -4.04 18.45 3.01
C LYS A 218 -4.69 18.74 1.66
N GLY A 219 -6.01 18.51 1.58
CA GLY A 219 -6.80 18.67 0.35
C GLY A 219 -6.58 17.61 -0.74
N ARG A 220 -5.98 16.46 -0.42
CA ARG A 220 -5.69 15.37 -1.37
C ARG A 220 -6.06 14.01 -0.82
N PRO A 221 -6.71 13.15 -1.61
CA PRO A 221 -7.05 11.78 -1.22
C PRO A 221 -5.84 10.85 -1.42
N ILE A 222 -4.84 10.93 -0.52
CA ILE A 222 -3.70 10.00 -0.50
C ILE A 222 -4.01 8.92 0.52
N GLY A 223 -3.91 7.65 0.11
CA GLY A 223 -4.16 6.51 0.98
C GLY A 223 -3.18 6.45 2.17
N PRO A 224 -3.61 6.01 3.37
CA PRO A 224 -2.81 6.03 4.58
C PRO A 224 -1.56 5.13 4.51
N ALA A 225 -1.60 4.06 3.73
CA ALA A 225 -0.50 3.10 3.60
C ALA A 225 0.83 3.75 3.15
N VAL A 226 0.76 4.78 2.31
CA VAL A 226 1.93 5.48 1.74
C VAL A 226 2.18 6.85 2.36
N VAL A 227 1.58 7.13 3.52
CA VAL A 227 1.67 8.41 4.23
C VAL A 227 2.29 8.20 5.60
N PHE A 228 3.37 8.92 5.89
CA PHE A 228 4.08 8.83 7.17
C PHE A 228 4.15 10.19 7.86
N GLY A 229 4.17 10.17 9.20
CA GLY A 229 4.42 11.36 10.02
C GLY A 229 5.92 11.65 10.13
N THR A 230 6.23 12.83 10.70
CA THR A 230 7.61 13.23 11.01
C THR A 230 8.31 12.17 11.87
N ALA A 231 9.51 11.76 11.46
CA ALA A 231 10.35 10.74 12.10
C ALA A 231 9.69 9.35 12.30
N GLU A 232 8.54 9.11 11.69
CA GLU A 232 7.85 7.82 11.84
C GLU A 232 8.64 6.66 11.21
N VAL A 233 9.20 6.85 10.00
CA VAL A 233 9.91 5.77 9.29
C VAL A 233 11.19 5.34 10.02
N PRO A 234 12.05 6.23 10.53
CA PRO A 234 13.17 5.81 11.39
C PRO A 234 12.74 5.05 12.65
N SER A 235 11.63 5.45 13.27
CA SER A 235 11.07 4.73 14.42
C SER A 235 10.53 3.35 14.07
N LEU A 236 9.97 3.21 12.85
CA LEU A 236 9.45 1.95 12.32
C LEU A 236 10.58 0.92 12.12
N PHE A 237 11.71 1.35 11.56
CA PHE A 237 12.89 0.54 11.27
C PHE A 237 14.03 0.77 12.29
N HIS A 238 13.70 0.81 13.58
CA HIS A 238 14.64 1.15 14.67
C HIS A 238 15.84 0.20 14.78
N ASP A 239 15.76 -1.03 14.27
CA ASP A 239 16.84 -2.00 14.22
C ASP A 239 17.87 -1.74 13.12
N LEU A 240 17.57 -0.81 12.22
CA LEU A 240 18.45 -0.45 11.10
C LEU A 240 19.24 0.82 11.41
N ARG A 241 20.47 0.86 10.96
CA ARG A 241 21.32 2.06 11.06
C ARG A 241 20.92 3.06 9.98
N VAL A 242 20.42 4.22 10.39
CA VAL A 242 20.04 5.30 9.46
C VAL A 242 21.27 5.77 8.69
N VAL A 243 21.20 5.73 7.37
CA VAL A 243 22.19 6.28 6.44
C VAL A 243 21.77 7.69 6.04
N ARG A 244 20.50 7.88 5.70
CA ARG A 244 19.91 9.17 5.37
C ARG A 244 18.43 9.19 5.71
N TYR A 245 17.99 10.29 6.29
CA TYR A 245 16.59 10.61 6.51
C TYR A 245 16.35 12.07 6.21
N GLU A 246 15.29 12.37 5.43
CA GLU A 246 14.91 13.73 5.09
C GLU A 246 13.42 13.83 4.77
N GLU A 247 12.87 15.03 4.98
CA GLU A 247 11.47 15.37 4.67
C GLU A 247 11.41 16.58 3.73
N PRO A 248 11.87 16.45 2.47
CA PRO A 248 11.98 17.57 1.56
C PRO A 248 10.61 18.03 1.03
N LEU A 249 10.52 19.29 0.63
CA LEU A 249 9.40 19.83 -0.13
C LEU A 249 9.74 19.79 -1.62
N GLU A 250 9.40 18.69 -2.29
CA GLU A 250 9.77 18.43 -3.68
C GLU A 250 8.61 17.86 -4.51
N THR A 251 8.84 17.73 -5.82
CA THR A 251 7.87 17.11 -6.72
C THR A 251 7.83 15.61 -6.49
N SER A 252 6.65 15.10 -6.12
CA SER A 252 6.43 13.65 -5.92
C SER A 252 6.41 12.91 -7.25
N ASP A 253 6.85 11.66 -7.23
CA ASP A 253 6.76 10.77 -8.40
C ASP A 253 5.30 10.46 -8.78
N PHE A 254 4.39 10.38 -7.82
CA PHE A 254 2.97 10.20 -8.09
C PHE A 254 2.19 11.52 -7.89
N GLY A 255 1.40 11.87 -8.91
CA GLY A 255 0.65 13.12 -8.99
C GLY A 255 1.47 14.33 -9.42
N LEU A 256 2.79 14.21 -9.59
CA LEU A 256 3.72 15.22 -10.13
C LEU A 256 3.51 16.62 -9.51
N THR A 257 3.33 16.67 -8.21
CA THR A 257 3.07 17.91 -7.47
C THR A 257 4.08 18.11 -6.37
N ARG A 258 4.40 19.38 -6.10
CA ARG A 258 5.31 19.76 -5.02
C ARG A 258 4.64 19.60 -3.67
N VAL A 259 5.12 18.63 -2.89
CA VAL A 259 4.59 18.24 -1.57
C VAL A 259 5.74 17.87 -0.64
N ARG A 260 5.47 17.77 0.67
CA ARG A 260 6.44 17.20 1.59
C ARG A 260 6.49 15.68 1.40
N LEU A 261 7.67 15.17 1.18
CA LEU A 261 7.97 13.75 1.06
C LEU A 261 8.63 13.23 2.34
N VAL A 262 8.72 11.93 2.47
CA VAL A 262 9.59 11.22 3.42
C VAL A 262 10.56 10.39 2.61
N ARG A 263 11.85 10.58 2.84
CA ARG A 263 12.93 9.80 2.25
C ARG A 263 13.77 9.16 3.33
N TYR A 264 14.00 7.88 3.18
CA TYR A 264 14.72 7.10 4.17
C TYR A 264 15.61 6.07 3.49
N CYS A 265 16.86 6.03 3.92
CA CYS A 265 17.80 4.98 3.59
C CYS A 265 18.44 4.50 4.90
N ALA A 266 18.40 3.20 5.14
CA ALA A 266 19.04 2.60 6.31
C ALA A 266 19.69 1.28 5.94
N GLU A 267 20.66 0.89 6.73
CA GLU A 267 21.49 -0.30 6.54
C GLU A 267 21.31 -1.26 7.71
N ARG A 268 21.16 -2.54 7.40
CA ARG A 268 21.21 -3.56 8.42
C ARG A 268 22.64 -3.65 8.97
N PRO A 269 22.87 -3.48 10.30
CA PRO A 269 24.19 -3.55 10.88
C PRO A 269 24.94 -4.84 10.52
N LEU A 270 26.24 -4.75 10.37
CA LEU A 270 27.12 -5.93 10.33
C LEU A 270 27.08 -6.59 11.71
N GLN A 271 26.91 -7.89 11.76
CA GLN A 271 26.99 -8.65 13.01
C GLN A 271 28.41 -8.70 13.52
#